data_a9c1b2bd9604121b3e459f7fd815762e
#
_entry.id   a9c1b2bd9604121b3e459f7fd815762e
#
_cell.length_a   1.000
_cell.length_b   1.000
_cell.length_c   1.000
_cell.angle_alpha   90.00
_cell.angle_beta   90.00
_cell.angle_gamma   90.00
#
_symmetry.space_group_name_H-M   'P 1'
#
loop_
_entity.id
_entity.type
_entity.pdbx_description
1 polymer ?
#
loop_
_entity_poly.entity_id
_entity_poly.type
_entity_poly.pdbx_seq_one_letter_code
_entity_poly.pdbx_strand_id
1 'polypeptide(L)'
;MNTYTEQHAISYHSEVPAWLGEFCAVPEMQRLRGVGMNCGCEYTSFPRFRGLPRYSRFRHSVGVCLITWHFTGSIEQALAALFHDISTPSFAHTVDFLHGDYLRQEYTEGRTAAMITQSAEITALLGKYGVAPNAVTDYHLYPIADNDSPRLSADRLEYTIGNLAGYSLCSPAALQEYYDALYVAAAPDGVPELAFQSADIAAAFARDALKMSRIYVSDEDRCAMQRLAELLRHAVEKSVIKLDDLYGTEDEVIARITADDGLHAEWAAYRALHRMLRPDEAVPDAAWRVIPAKKRCIDPLVAGKGRLSEINADFAAELSSFIGQPLDAPVCAI
;
A
#
# COMPACT_ATOMS: atom_id res chain seq x y z
N MET A 1 28.19 0.87 -5.16
CA MET A 1 27.15 0.59 -6.16
C MET A 1 25.87 1.19 -5.62
N ASN A 2 25.17 1.98 -6.43
CA ASN A 2 23.95 2.68 -5.97
C ASN A 2 22.83 1.63 -5.78
N THR A 3 22.46 1.31 -4.54
CA THR A 3 21.46 0.29 -4.18
C THR A 3 20.01 0.74 -4.47
N TYR A 4 19.84 1.90 -5.11
CA TYR A 4 18.57 2.57 -5.41
C TYR A 4 18.00 2.29 -6.81
N THR A 5 18.24 1.16 -7.41
CA THR A 5 17.91 0.92 -8.81
C THR A 5 16.45 0.61 -9.11
N GLU A 6 15.53 0.72 -8.15
CA GLU A 6 14.10 0.69 -8.46
C GLU A 6 13.64 2.09 -8.89
N GLN A 7 13.29 2.23 -10.16
CA GLN A 7 12.89 3.50 -10.74
C GLN A 7 11.44 3.84 -10.33
N HIS A 8 11.27 4.97 -9.64
CA HIS A 8 9.94 5.51 -9.38
C HIS A 8 9.26 5.98 -10.67
N ALA A 9 7.91 6.09 -10.63
CA ALA A 9 7.13 6.55 -11.78
C ALA A 9 7.43 8.00 -12.16
N ILE A 10 7.79 8.80 -11.15
CA ILE A 10 8.15 10.22 -11.27
C ILE A 10 9.34 10.54 -10.35
N SER A 11 9.85 11.76 -10.45
CA SER A 11 10.90 12.26 -9.54
C SER A 11 10.28 12.90 -8.30
N TYR A 12 10.53 12.32 -7.12
CA TYR A 12 10.04 12.86 -5.84
C TYR A 12 10.99 13.89 -5.23
N HIS A 13 12.27 13.87 -5.60
CA HIS A 13 13.25 14.84 -5.14
C HIS A 13 14.40 14.94 -6.14
N SER A 14 14.98 16.14 -6.28
CA SER A 14 16.06 16.40 -7.26
C SER A 14 17.35 15.62 -6.95
N GLU A 15 17.62 15.41 -5.66
CA GLU A 15 18.81 14.71 -5.19
C GLU A 15 18.44 13.66 -4.13
N VAL A 16 18.99 12.45 -4.29
CA VAL A 16 18.82 11.39 -3.29
C VAL A 16 19.80 11.64 -2.14
N PRO A 17 19.33 11.82 -0.90
CA PRO A 17 20.23 12.03 0.24
C PRO A 17 21.20 10.87 0.43
N ALA A 18 22.49 11.17 0.69
CA ALA A 18 23.51 10.15 0.83
C ALA A 18 23.23 9.15 1.96
N TRP A 19 22.61 9.60 3.06
CA TRP A 19 22.24 8.76 4.19
C TRP A 19 21.19 7.71 3.83
N LEU A 20 20.29 8.00 2.90
CA LEU A 20 19.21 7.08 2.54
C LEU A 20 19.75 5.73 2.03
N GLY A 21 20.92 5.74 1.31
CA GLY A 21 21.58 4.54 0.86
C GLY A 21 21.97 3.55 1.94
N GLU A 22 22.44 4.08 3.02
CA GLU A 22 22.88 3.25 4.12
C GLU A 22 21.70 2.57 4.80
N PHE A 23 20.62 3.32 5.06
CA PHE A 23 19.40 2.76 5.65
C PHE A 23 18.67 1.78 4.71
N CYS A 24 18.68 2.04 3.41
CA CYS A 24 18.12 1.10 2.44
C CYS A 24 18.91 -0.22 2.34
N ALA A 25 20.17 -0.24 2.71
CA ALA A 25 21.02 -1.42 2.60
C ALA A 25 20.81 -2.44 3.74
N VAL A 26 20.14 -2.06 4.84
CA VAL A 26 19.93 -2.97 5.96
C VAL A 26 19.03 -4.16 5.57
N PRO A 27 19.24 -5.34 6.15
CA PRO A 27 18.52 -6.56 5.76
C PRO A 27 16.99 -6.43 5.84
N GLU A 28 16.47 -5.74 6.87
CA GLU A 28 15.06 -5.55 7.09
C GLU A 28 14.41 -4.75 5.95
N MET A 29 15.09 -3.72 5.45
CA MET A 29 14.62 -2.97 4.27
C MET A 29 14.79 -3.77 2.98
N GLN A 30 15.91 -4.49 2.81
CA GLN A 30 16.13 -5.32 1.62
C GLN A 30 15.08 -6.43 1.48
N ARG A 31 14.59 -6.99 2.60
CA ARG A 31 13.48 -7.94 2.62
C ARG A 31 12.25 -7.42 1.86
N LEU A 32 11.93 -6.13 2.01
CA LEU A 32 10.75 -5.50 1.39
C LEU A 32 10.78 -5.52 -0.14
N ARG A 33 11.92 -5.79 -0.78
CA ARG A 33 12.00 -6.05 -2.23
C ARG A 33 11.26 -7.32 -2.64
N GLY A 34 11.11 -8.27 -1.71
CA GLY A 34 10.37 -9.51 -1.88
C GLY A 34 8.92 -9.44 -1.39
N VAL A 35 8.40 -8.25 -1.06
CA VAL A 35 7.00 -8.03 -0.63
C VAL A 35 6.32 -7.07 -1.61
N GLY A 36 5.26 -7.54 -2.27
CA GLY A 36 4.51 -6.78 -3.28
C GLY A 36 3.52 -5.79 -2.68
N MET A 37 3.19 -4.75 -3.46
CA MET A 37 2.15 -3.77 -3.10
C MET A 37 0.72 -4.27 -3.39
N ASN A 38 0.56 -5.28 -4.26
CA ASN A 38 -0.75 -5.77 -4.71
C ASN A 38 -1.31 -6.92 -3.85
N CYS A 39 -0.76 -7.15 -2.67
CA CYS A 39 -1.26 -8.12 -1.68
C CYS A 39 -1.42 -9.56 -2.22
N GLY A 40 -0.63 -9.92 -3.23
CA GLY A 40 -0.68 -11.22 -3.91
C GLY A 40 -1.71 -11.32 -5.05
N CYS A 41 -2.56 -10.31 -5.27
CA CYS A 41 -3.56 -10.31 -6.36
C CYS A 41 -2.92 -10.49 -7.74
N GLU A 42 -1.69 -10.00 -7.93
CA GLU A 42 -0.90 -10.12 -9.15
C GLU A 42 -0.51 -11.56 -9.52
N TYR A 43 -0.59 -12.50 -8.59
CA TYR A 43 -0.34 -13.91 -8.87
C TYR A 43 -1.54 -14.60 -9.54
N THR A 44 -2.72 -13.99 -9.51
CA THR A 44 -3.93 -14.51 -10.18
C THR A 44 -3.92 -14.26 -11.68
N SER A 45 -4.82 -14.90 -12.40
CA SER A 45 -5.02 -14.71 -13.83
C SER A 45 -6.13 -13.70 -14.17
N PHE A 46 -6.63 -12.94 -13.20
CA PHE A 46 -7.60 -11.90 -13.47
C PHE A 46 -7.04 -10.88 -14.47
N PRO A 47 -7.81 -10.50 -15.53
CA PRO A 47 -7.36 -9.54 -16.52
C PRO A 47 -6.87 -8.22 -15.92
N ARG A 48 -7.48 -7.80 -14.80
CA ARG A 48 -7.14 -6.57 -14.08
C ARG A 48 -5.72 -6.55 -13.53
N PHE A 49 -5.20 -7.70 -13.09
CA PHE A 49 -3.88 -7.81 -12.47
C PHE A 49 -2.81 -8.35 -13.39
N ARG A 50 -3.21 -8.79 -14.59
CA ARG A 50 -2.28 -9.40 -15.55
C ARG A 50 -1.31 -8.36 -16.12
N GLY A 51 -0.01 -8.66 -16.00
CA GLY A 51 1.04 -7.82 -16.60
C GLY A 51 1.34 -6.54 -15.82
N LEU A 52 0.86 -6.41 -14.59
CA LEU A 52 1.27 -5.33 -13.71
C LEU A 52 2.80 -5.37 -13.52
N PRO A 53 3.49 -4.22 -13.58
CA PRO A 53 4.91 -4.16 -13.28
C PRO A 53 5.14 -4.50 -11.80
N ARG A 54 6.30 -5.08 -11.49
CA ARG A 54 6.67 -5.34 -10.10
C ARG A 54 6.75 -4.02 -9.34
N TYR A 55 5.97 -3.91 -8.27
CA TYR A 55 5.94 -2.78 -7.37
C TYR A 55 6.08 -3.31 -5.95
N SER A 56 7.28 -3.10 -5.36
CA SER A 56 7.63 -3.66 -4.06
C SER A 56 7.38 -2.66 -2.93
N ARG A 57 7.19 -3.18 -1.72
CA ARG A 57 7.14 -2.37 -0.49
C ARG A 57 8.44 -1.59 -0.28
N PHE A 58 9.56 -2.11 -0.71
CA PHE A 58 10.83 -1.39 -0.70
C PHE A 58 10.76 -0.10 -1.53
N ARG A 59 10.32 -0.21 -2.79
CA ARG A 59 10.18 0.94 -3.68
C ARG A 59 9.20 1.97 -3.11
N HIS A 60 8.07 1.51 -2.60
CA HIS A 60 7.08 2.34 -1.93
C HIS A 60 7.69 3.09 -0.73
N SER A 61 8.31 2.39 0.22
CA SER A 61 8.93 2.99 1.41
C SER A 61 9.99 4.03 1.07
N VAL A 62 10.81 3.78 0.04
CA VAL A 62 11.79 4.76 -0.46
C VAL A 62 11.09 5.99 -1.03
N GLY A 63 10.00 5.81 -1.79
CA GLY A 63 9.19 6.91 -2.33
C GLY A 63 8.57 7.76 -1.22
N VAL A 64 7.95 7.14 -0.21
CA VAL A 64 7.36 7.84 0.94
C VAL A 64 8.42 8.65 1.69
N CYS A 65 9.61 8.06 1.88
CA CYS A 65 10.76 8.73 2.48
C CYS A 65 11.18 9.97 1.69
N LEU A 66 11.34 9.85 0.36
CA LEU A 66 11.75 10.95 -0.51
C LEU A 66 10.72 12.07 -0.57
N ILE A 67 9.41 11.74 -0.60
CA ILE A 67 8.33 12.71 -0.52
C ILE A 67 8.38 13.45 0.82
N THR A 68 8.48 12.71 1.92
CA THR A 68 8.56 13.31 3.27
C THR A 68 9.80 14.21 3.39
N TRP A 69 10.95 13.75 2.89
CA TRP A 69 12.17 14.56 2.86
C TRP A 69 11.99 15.84 2.03
N HIS A 70 11.38 15.74 0.85
CA HIS A 70 11.13 16.89 -0.04
C HIS A 70 10.34 17.99 0.65
N PHE A 71 9.27 17.62 1.36
CA PHE A 71 8.35 18.58 1.96
C PHE A 71 8.73 19.06 3.36
N THR A 72 9.60 18.33 4.08
CA THR A 72 9.94 18.66 5.47
C THR A 72 11.39 19.02 5.70
N GLY A 73 12.32 18.50 4.91
CA GLY A 73 13.75 18.60 5.16
C GLY A 73 14.21 17.92 6.46
N SER A 74 13.36 17.13 7.11
CA SER A 74 13.64 16.48 8.39
C SER A 74 14.05 15.02 8.19
N ILE A 75 15.27 14.69 8.59
CA ILE A 75 15.77 13.30 8.52
C ILE A 75 14.96 12.35 9.41
N GLU A 76 14.49 12.82 10.58
CA GLU A 76 13.68 12.03 11.49
C GLU A 76 12.34 11.63 10.86
N GLN A 77 11.62 12.60 10.28
CA GLN A 77 10.36 12.36 9.59
C GLN A 77 10.55 11.45 8.37
N ALA A 78 11.59 11.72 7.58
CA ALA A 78 11.92 10.92 6.40
C ALA A 78 12.29 9.47 6.75
N LEU A 79 13.03 9.24 7.85
CA LEU A 79 13.35 7.88 8.31
C LEU A 79 12.14 7.18 8.93
N ALA A 80 11.27 7.88 9.68
CA ALA A 80 10.00 7.31 10.13
C ALA A 80 9.15 6.86 8.93
N ALA A 81 9.08 7.70 7.89
CA ALA A 81 8.42 7.39 6.63
C ALA A 81 9.10 6.21 5.88
N LEU A 82 10.44 6.07 5.93
CA LEU A 82 11.14 4.93 5.34
C LEU A 82 10.75 3.61 6.02
N PHE A 83 10.59 3.65 7.34
CA PHE A 83 10.36 2.46 8.15
C PHE A 83 8.88 2.13 8.40
N HIS A 84 7.93 2.94 7.89
CA HIS A 84 6.51 2.74 8.20
C HIS A 84 6.04 1.32 7.84
N ASP A 85 6.53 0.76 6.74
CA ASP A 85 6.20 -0.57 6.23
C ASP A 85 7.23 -1.65 6.57
N ILE A 86 8.25 -1.36 7.42
CA ILE A 86 9.37 -2.29 7.70
C ILE A 86 8.90 -3.64 8.24
N SER A 87 7.77 -3.68 8.93
CA SER A 87 7.18 -4.90 9.48
C SER A 87 6.08 -5.51 8.62
N THR A 88 5.79 -4.97 7.44
CA THR A 88 4.75 -5.52 6.57
C THR A 88 5.09 -6.97 6.18
N PRO A 89 4.19 -7.93 6.43
CA PRO A 89 4.39 -9.33 6.08
C PRO A 89 4.28 -9.58 4.57
N SER A 90 4.72 -10.73 4.13
CA SER A 90 4.46 -11.25 2.78
C SER A 90 2.96 -11.22 2.49
N PHE A 91 2.59 -10.77 1.29
CA PHE A 91 1.20 -10.56 0.87
C PHE A 91 0.44 -9.49 1.67
N ALA A 92 1.14 -8.70 2.50
CA ALA A 92 0.63 -7.47 3.13
C ALA A 92 -0.79 -7.63 3.72
N HIS A 93 -1.77 -6.85 3.26
CA HIS A 93 -3.14 -6.85 3.78
C HIS A 93 -3.91 -8.17 3.62
N THR A 94 -3.44 -9.12 2.83
CA THR A 94 -3.98 -10.49 2.84
C THR A 94 -3.82 -11.15 4.21
N VAL A 95 -2.80 -10.78 4.99
CA VAL A 95 -2.63 -11.27 6.35
C VAL A 95 -3.68 -10.69 7.31
N ASP A 96 -4.16 -9.48 7.09
CA ASP A 96 -5.30 -8.93 7.84
C ASP A 96 -6.56 -9.78 7.58
N PHE A 97 -6.80 -10.21 6.32
CA PHE A 97 -7.89 -11.13 5.95
C PHE A 97 -7.73 -12.50 6.62
N LEU A 98 -6.51 -13.01 6.76
CA LEU A 98 -6.23 -14.25 7.48
C LEU A 98 -6.70 -14.17 8.94
N HIS A 99 -6.58 -13.01 9.57
CA HIS A 99 -7.01 -12.74 10.94
C HIS A 99 -8.46 -12.23 11.05
N GLY A 100 -9.17 -12.03 9.92
CA GLY A 100 -10.53 -11.51 9.90
C GLY A 100 -10.64 -9.99 10.11
N ASP A 101 -9.52 -9.28 10.04
CA ASP A 101 -9.47 -7.81 10.16
C ASP A 101 -9.60 -7.13 8.80
N TYR A 102 -10.76 -7.28 8.16
CA TYR A 102 -11.03 -6.73 6.83
C TYR A 102 -11.14 -5.20 6.79
N LEU A 103 -11.51 -4.56 7.92
CA LEU A 103 -11.89 -3.15 7.94
C LEU A 103 -10.84 -2.24 8.54
N ARG A 104 -10.11 -2.67 9.58
CA ARG A 104 -9.05 -1.87 10.20
C ARG A 104 -7.74 -2.03 9.45
N GLN A 105 -7.33 -3.30 9.21
CA GLN A 105 -6.09 -3.66 8.53
C GLN A 105 -4.85 -3.11 9.25
N GLU A 106 -4.79 -3.33 10.59
CA GLU A 106 -3.74 -2.81 11.48
C GLU A 106 -2.77 -3.92 11.96
N TYR A 107 -3.06 -5.19 11.65
CA TYR A 107 -2.23 -6.31 12.12
C TYR A 107 -0.78 -6.23 11.63
N THR A 108 -0.57 -5.62 10.46
CA THR A 108 0.73 -5.51 9.79
C THR A 108 1.72 -4.58 10.51
N GLU A 109 1.27 -3.68 11.37
CA GLU A 109 2.10 -2.61 11.98
C GLU A 109 2.70 -2.99 13.35
N GLY A 110 2.19 -4.03 13.98
CA GLY A 110 2.49 -4.37 15.38
C GLY A 110 3.95 -4.69 15.71
N ARG A 111 4.82 -4.90 14.71
CA ARG A 111 6.24 -5.24 14.89
C ARG A 111 7.22 -4.13 14.52
N THR A 112 6.76 -3.00 13.99
CA THR A 112 7.62 -1.92 13.47
C THR A 112 8.64 -1.44 14.50
N ALA A 113 8.18 -1.05 15.69
CA ALA A 113 9.06 -0.59 16.76
C ALA A 113 10.10 -1.65 17.19
N ALA A 114 9.68 -2.91 17.31
CA ALA A 114 10.57 -4.01 17.66
C ALA A 114 11.63 -4.27 16.58
N MET A 115 11.25 -4.30 15.30
CA MET A 115 12.19 -4.49 14.20
C MET A 115 13.25 -3.38 14.14
N ILE A 116 12.85 -2.13 14.33
CA ILE A 116 13.78 -0.99 14.35
C ILE A 116 14.73 -1.07 15.53
N THR A 117 14.18 -1.26 16.74
CA THR A 117 14.99 -1.18 17.97
C THR A 117 15.86 -2.40 18.24
N GLN A 118 15.51 -3.55 17.68
CA GLN A 118 16.29 -4.78 17.80
C GLN A 118 17.34 -4.96 16.71
N SER A 119 17.25 -4.20 15.60
CA SER A 119 18.26 -4.22 14.56
C SER A 119 19.52 -3.45 14.99
N ALA A 120 20.62 -4.16 15.12
CA ALA A 120 21.92 -3.56 15.46
C ALA A 120 22.40 -2.59 14.35
N GLU A 121 22.12 -2.91 13.09
CA GLU A 121 22.48 -2.07 11.94
C GLU A 121 21.67 -0.77 11.91
N ILE A 122 20.34 -0.84 12.06
CA ILE A 122 19.49 0.35 12.10
C ILE A 122 19.89 1.25 13.28
N THR A 123 20.04 0.70 14.47
CA THR A 123 20.38 1.48 15.67
C THR A 123 21.75 2.13 15.59
N ALA A 124 22.74 1.45 14.98
CA ALA A 124 24.06 2.03 14.70
C ALA A 124 23.99 3.20 13.71
N LEU A 125 23.22 3.05 12.64
CA LEU A 125 23.00 4.12 11.66
C LEU A 125 22.26 5.30 12.26
N LEU A 126 21.18 5.07 13.02
CA LEU A 126 20.48 6.14 13.74
C LEU A 126 21.43 6.92 14.65
N GLY A 127 22.29 6.22 15.41
CA GLY A 127 23.34 6.86 16.23
C GLY A 127 24.33 7.67 15.41
N LYS A 128 24.75 7.16 14.23
CA LYS A 128 25.64 7.87 13.29
C LYS A 128 25.06 9.20 12.82
N TYR A 129 23.75 9.25 12.57
CA TYR A 129 23.05 10.44 12.09
C TYR A 129 22.39 11.28 13.20
N GLY A 130 22.60 10.93 14.47
CA GLY A 130 22.09 11.66 15.62
C GLY A 130 20.58 11.58 15.78
N VAL A 131 19.94 10.54 15.25
CA VAL A 131 18.49 10.32 15.31
C VAL A 131 18.18 9.36 16.46
N ALA A 132 17.27 9.74 17.34
CA ALA A 132 16.83 8.88 18.43
C ALA A 132 15.93 7.75 17.89
N PRO A 133 16.11 6.47 18.31
CA PRO A 133 15.28 5.37 17.83
C PRO A 133 13.78 5.59 17.99
N ASN A 134 13.34 6.16 19.12
CA ASN A 134 11.93 6.46 19.37
C ASN A 134 11.33 7.53 18.45
N ALA A 135 12.15 8.34 17.78
CA ALA A 135 11.69 9.31 16.79
C ALA A 135 11.27 8.68 15.45
N VAL A 136 11.62 7.40 15.21
CA VAL A 136 11.36 6.72 13.94
C VAL A 136 10.53 5.44 14.08
N THR A 137 10.12 5.08 15.30
CA THR A 137 9.34 3.87 15.56
C THR A 137 7.83 4.06 15.40
N ASP A 138 7.37 5.31 15.38
CA ASP A 138 5.96 5.67 15.19
C ASP A 138 5.85 6.80 14.17
N TYR A 139 5.53 6.45 12.95
CA TYR A 139 5.39 7.41 11.84
C TYR A 139 4.12 8.28 11.95
N HIS A 140 3.12 7.88 12.75
CA HIS A 140 1.92 8.68 13.01
C HIS A 140 2.21 10.00 13.76
N LEU A 141 3.39 10.12 14.38
CA LEU A 141 3.87 11.38 14.94
C LEU A 141 4.07 12.46 13.87
N TYR A 142 4.12 12.08 12.60
CA TYR A 142 4.50 12.94 11.47
C TYR A 142 3.39 13.01 10.40
N PRO A 143 2.47 13.98 10.51
CA PRO A 143 1.29 14.06 9.62
C PRO A 143 1.60 14.18 8.13
N ILE A 144 2.82 14.62 7.75
CA ILE A 144 3.24 14.64 6.35
C ILE A 144 3.60 13.22 5.88
N ALA A 145 4.20 12.38 6.73
CA ALA A 145 4.51 10.99 6.42
C ALA A 145 3.21 10.18 6.28
N ASP A 146 2.38 10.18 7.32
CA ASP A 146 1.02 9.65 7.27
C ASP A 146 0.07 10.39 8.21
N ASN A 147 -1.23 10.33 7.92
CA ASN A 147 -2.29 11.01 8.65
C ASN A 147 -3.63 10.28 8.44
N ASP A 148 -4.70 10.70 9.10
CA ASP A 148 -6.01 10.09 8.97
C ASP A 148 -6.64 10.33 7.59
N SER A 149 -7.24 9.26 7.01
CA SER A 149 -8.09 9.40 5.82
C SER A 149 -9.27 10.34 6.13
N PRO A 150 -9.70 11.20 5.21
CA PRO A 150 -9.33 11.24 3.77
C PRO A 150 -8.21 12.24 3.42
N ARG A 151 -7.39 12.67 4.35
CA ARG A 151 -6.29 13.62 4.13
C ARG A 151 -5.21 13.03 3.23
N LEU A 152 -4.42 13.90 2.57
CA LEU A 152 -3.29 13.49 1.75
C LEU A 152 -2.00 13.48 2.58
N SER A 153 -1.35 12.32 2.64
CA SER A 153 -0.03 12.08 3.22
C SER A 153 0.96 11.64 2.16
N ALA A 154 2.25 11.56 2.50
CA ALA A 154 3.28 11.02 1.63
C ALA A 154 3.01 9.54 1.28
N ASP A 155 2.57 8.73 2.26
CA ASP A 155 2.17 7.33 2.05
C ASP A 155 1.05 7.23 1.01
N ARG A 156 -0.09 7.93 1.24
CA ARG A 156 -1.22 7.90 0.31
C ARG A 156 -0.89 8.43 -1.07
N LEU A 157 -0.05 9.45 -1.15
CA LEU A 157 0.40 10.03 -2.40
C LEU A 157 1.25 9.02 -3.18
N GLU A 158 2.24 8.39 -2.52
CA GLU A 158 3.18 7.50 -3.18
C GLU A 158 2.48 6.26 -3.74
N TYR A 159 1.66 5.56 -2.93
CA TYR A 159 0.97 4.38 -3.46
C TYR A 159 -0.08 4.74 -4.53
N THR A 160 -0.69 5.93 -4.46
CA THR A 160 -1.61 6.39 -5.50
C THR A 160 -0.87 6.62 -6.81
N ILE A 161 0.23 7.38 -6.80
CA ILE A 161 1.06 7.64 -7.99
C ILE A 161 1.63 6.32 -8.55
N GLY A 162 2.20 5.48 -7.69
CA GLY A 162 2.79 4.21 -8.07
C GLY A 162 1.78 3.27 -8.74
N ASN A 163 0.58 3.16 -8.18
CA ASN A 163 -0.48 2.33 -8.75
C ASN A 163 -1.09 2.95 -10.02
N LEU A 164 -1.35 4.26 -10.07
CA LEU A 164 -1.82 4.92 -11.30
C LEU A 164 -0.88 4.67 -12.47
N ALA A 165 0.43 4.73 -12.23
CA ALA A 165 1.44 4.38 -13.23
C ALA A 165 1.42 2.88 -13.56
N GLY A 166 1.41 2.01 -12.55
CA GLY A 166 1.43 0.55 -12.71
C GLY A 166 0.24 0.02 -13.49
N TYR A 167 -0.96 0.55 -13.23
CA TYR A 167 -2.19 0.22 -13.96
C TYR A 167 -2.34 1.00 -15.28
N SER A 168 -1.36 1.84 -15.66
CA SER A 168 -1.39 2.67 -16.87
C SER A 168 -2.63 3.58 -16.96
N LEU A 169 -3.09 4.07 -15.82
CA LEU A 169 -4.25 4.96 -15.73
C LEU A 169 -3.88 6.43 -15.91
N CYS A 170 -2.62 6.79 -15.67
CA CYS A 170 -2.08 8.13 -15.87
C CYS A 170 -0.72 8.09 -16.55
N SER A 171 -0.42 9.12 -17.36
CA SER A 171 0.91 9.29 -17.92
C SER A 171 1.91 9.80 -16.86
N PRO A 172 3.22 9.49 -16.98
CA PRO A 172 4.24 10.04 -16.07
C PRO A 172 4.22 11.57 -16.01
N ALA A 173 3.91 12.25 -17.12
CA ALA A 173 3.82 13.72 -17.15
C ALA A 173 2.66 14.24 -16.29
N ALA A 174 1.47 13.63 -16.37
CA ALA A 174 0.33 14.01 -15.54
C ALA A 174 0.60 13.71 -14.05
N LEU A 175 1.25 12.58 -13.75
CA LEU A 175 1.63 12.25 -12.36
C LEU A 175 2.65 13.26 -11.80
N GLN A 176 3.62 13.71 -12.62
CA GLN A 176 4.56 14.74 -12.22
C GLN A 176 3.87 16.10 -11.99
N GLU A 177 2.91 16.46 -12.86
CA GLU A 177 2.10 17.68 -12.68
C GLU A 177 1.32 17.67 -11.37
N TYR A 178 0.73 16.52 -10.99
CA TYR A 178 0.07 16.39 -9.69
C TYR A 178 1.05 16.63 -8.54
N TYR A 179 2.24 16.04 -8.61
CA TYR A 179 3.26 16.16 -7.58
C TYR A 179 3.77 17.59 -7.45
N ASP A 180 4.09 18.23 -8.57
CA ASP A 180 4.64 19.59 -8.61
C ASP A 180 3.64 20.68 -8.14
N ALA A 181 2.33 20.35 -8.16
CA ALA A 181 1.27 21.23 -7.67
C ALA A 181 1.05 21.18 -6.15
N LEU A 182 1.81 20.33 -5.44
CA LEU A 182 1.67 20.13 -3.99
C LEU A 182 2.53 21.12 -3.18
N TYR A 183 2.06 21.40 -1.98
CA TYR A 183 2.78 22.13 -0.93
C TYR A 183 2.27 21.69 0.44
N VAL A 184 2.98 22.05 1.51
CA VAL A 184 2.52 21.81 2.87
C VAL A 184 1.62 22.94 3.33
N ALA A 185 0.41 22.62 3.76
CA ALA A 185 -0.54 23.57 4.36
C ALA A 185 -0.99 23.09 5.74
N ALA A 186 -1.41 24.02 6.59
CA ALA A 186 -2.13 23.68 7.81
C ALA A 186 -3.61 23.44 7.46
N ALA A 187 -4.15 22.30 7.83
CA ALA A 187 -5.57 22.04 7.80
C ALA A 187 -6.33 22.91 8.81
N PRO A 188 -7.69 23.00 8.77
CA PRO A 188 -8.46 23.83 9.69
C PRO A 188 -8.22 23.56 11.19
N ASP A 189 -7.81 22.34 11.53
CA ASP A 189 -7.44 21.92 12.88
C ASP A 189 -5.97 22.20 13.25
N GLY A 190 -5.22 22.85 12.33
CA GLY A 190 -3.81 23.20 12.53
C GLY A 190 -2.81 22.08 12.20
N VAL A 191 -3.27 20.89 11.86
CA VAL A 191 -2.40 19.75 11.49
C VAL A 191 -1.84 19.99 10.08
N PRO A 192 -0.50 19.86 9.86
CA PRO A 192 0.08 19.98 8.53
C PRO A 192 -0.35 18.83 7.61
N GLU A 193 -0.59 19.15 6.33
CA GLU A 193 -1.06 18.22 5.32
C GLU A 193 -0.50 18.60 3.94
N LEU A 194 -0.33 17.62 3.05
CA LEU A 194 -0.07 17.88 1.64
C LEU A 194 -1.35 18.43 0.97
N ALA A 195 -1.24 19.60 0.35
CA ALA A 195 -2.36 20.32 -0.24
C ALA A 195 -2.05 20.75 -1.67
N PHE A 196 -3.09 20.92 -2.48
CA PHE A 196 -2.94 21.43 -3.85
C PHE A 196 -3.09 22.94 -3.93
N GLN A 197 -2.26 23.59 -4.76
CA GLN A 197 -2.40 25.00 -5.07
C GLN A 197 -3.59 25.27 -6.00
N SER A 198 -3.89 24.35 -6.91
CA SER A 198 -4.96 24.46 -7.91
C SER A 198 -6.12 23.51 -7.62
N ALA A 199 -7.36 24.02 -7.62
CA ALA A 199 -8.56 23.21 -7.48
C ALA A 199 -8.76 22.26 -8.67
N ASP A 200 -8.38 22.64 -9.87
CA ASP A 200 -8.54 21.83 -11.08
C ASP A 200 -7.59 20.63 -11.05
N ILE A 201 -6.33 20.85 -10.63
CA ILE A 201 -5.33 19.78 -10.48
C ILE A 201 -5.75 18.85 -9.32
N ALA A 202 -6.20 19.41 -8.20
CA ALA A 202 -6.74 18.62 -7.08
C ALA A 202 -7.90 17.72 -7.51
N ALA A 203 -8.82 18.26 -8.33
CA ALA A 203 -9.96 17.50 -8.83
C ALA A 203 -9.56 16.39 -9.81
N ALA A 204 -8.59 16.65 -10.68
CA ALA A 204 -8.04 15.64 -11.58
C ALA A 204 -7.36 14.50 -10.78
N PHE A 205 -6.45 14.84 -9.86
CA PHE A 205 -5.79 13.88 -8.98
C PHE A 205 -6.79 13.06 -8.15
N ALA A 206 -7.75 13.70 -7.50
CA ALA A 206 -8.70 13.03 -6.62
C ALA A 206 -9.61 12.05 -7.39
N ARG A 207 -10.03 12.39 -8.62
CA ARG A 207 -10.78 11.47 -9.48
C ARG A 207 -9.95 10.29 -9.93
N ASP A 208 -8.67 10.49 -10.25
CA ASP A 208 -7.77 9.40 -10.60
C ASP A 208 -7.50 8.51 -9.37
N ALA A 209 -7.26 9.08 -8.20
CA ALA A 209 -7.17 8.34 -6.93
C ALA A 209 -8.44 7.52 -6.66
N LEU A 210 -9.62 8.07 -6.96
CA LEU A 210 -10.89 7.38 -6.80
C LEU A 210 -11.05 6.18 -7.76
N LYS A 211 -10.44 6.22 -8.97
CA LYS A 211 -10.37 5.04 -9.86
C LYS A 211 -9.58 3.91 -9.18
N MET A 212 -8.44 4.22 -8.55
CA MET A 212 -7.68 3.22 -7.78
C MET A 212 -8.47 2.72 -6.57
N SER A 213 -9.15 3.61 -5.82
CA SER A 213 -10.00 3.24 -4.70
C SER A 213 -11.07 2.20 -5.07
N ARG A 214 -11.66 2.32 -6.28
CA ARG A 214 -12.60 1.33 -6.82
C ARG A 214 -11.95 -0.01 -7.15
N ILE A 215 -10.67 -0.01 -7.56
CA ILE A 215 -9.91 -1.25 -7.79
C ILE A 215 -9.69 -1.99 -6.46
N TYR A 216 -9.27 -1.29 -5.40
CA TYR A 216 -9.00 -1.88 -4.08
C TYR A 216 -10.22 -2.49 -3.37
N VAL A 217 -11.43 -2.19 -3.82
CA VAL A 217 -12.67 -2.79 -3.31
C VAL A 217 -13.42 -3.59 -4.38
N SER A 218 -12.79 -3.82 -5.52
CA SER A 218 -13.41 -4.62 -6.58
C SER A 218 -13.61 -6.08 -6.14
N ASP A 219 -14.55 -6.75 -6.77
CA ASP A 219 -14.85 -8.14 -6.44
C ASP A 219 -13.64 -9.05 -6.68
N GLU A 220 -12.86 -8.80 -7.74
CA GLU A 220 -11.63 -9.53 -8.04
C GLU A 220 -10.57 -9.36 -6.94
N ASP A 221 -10.37 -8.13 -6.46
CA ASP A 221 -9.37 -7.82 -5.41
C ASP A 221 -9.75 -8.49 -4.09
N ARG A 222 -10.99 -8.26 -3.61
CA ARG A 222 -11.50 -8.86 -2.37
C ARG A 222 -11.48 -10.38 -2.42
N CYS A 223 -11.88 -10.95 -3.56
CA CYS A 223 -11.92 -12.41 -3.72
C CYS A 223 -10.50 -12.99 -3.77
N ALA A 224 -9.56 -12.36 -4.48
CA ALA A 224 -8.17 -12.79 -4.53
C ALA A 224 -7.54 -12.79 -3.13
N MET A 225 -7.65 -11.69 -2.37
CA MET A 225 -7.11 -11.61 -1.01
C MET A 225 -7.75 -12.65 -0.07
N GLN A 226 -9.07 -12.85 -0.14
CA GLN A 226 -9.76 -13.86 0.68
C GLN A 226 -9.28 -15.28 0.35
N ARG A 227 -9.17 -15.61 -0.94
CA ARG A 227 -8.72 -16.94 -1.38
C ARG A 227 -7.27 -17.22 -0.97
N LEU A 228 -6.40 -16.21 -1.09
CA LEU A 228 -5.02 -16.34 -0.63
C LEU A 228 -4.94 -16.47 0.90
N ALA A 229 -5.73 -15.70 1.64
CA ALA A 229 -5.82 -15.81 3.10
C ALA A 229 -6.29 -17.21 3.56
N GLU A 230 -7.26 -17.81 2.85
CA GLU A 230 -7.72 -19.17 3.11
C GLU A 230 -6.60 -20.21 2.87
N LEU A 231 -5.84 -20.07 1.79
CA LEU A 231 -4.68 -20.90 1.47
C LEU A 231 -3.57 -20.75 2.52
N LEU A 232 -3.23 -19.52 2.92
CA LEU A 232 -2.23 -19.29 3.97
C LEU A 232 -2.68 -19.88 5.31
N ARG A 233 -3.96 -19.78 5.67
CA ARG A 233 -4.51 -20.39 6.89
C ARG A 233 -4.35 -21.89 6.85
N HIS A 234 -4.70 -22.55 5.75
CA HIS A 234 -4.54 -23.99 5.57
C HIS A 234 -3.06 -24.40 5.65
N ALA A 235 -2.15 -23.61 5.08
CA ALA A 235 -0.70 -23.87 5.18
C ALA A 235 -0.20 -23.79 6.64
N VAL A 236 -0.74 -22.86 7.45
CA VAL A 236 -0.43 -22.77 8.88
C VAL A 236 -1.02 -23.94 9.65
N GLU A 237 -2.26 -24.31 9.41
CA GLU A 237 -2.93 -25.47 10.05
C GLU A 237 -2.20 -26.78 9.77
N LYS A 238 -1.69 -26.96 8.55
CA LYS A 238 -0.84 -28.10 8.17
C LYS A 238 0.59 -28.00 8.70
N SER A 239 0.96 -26.90 9.36
CA SER A 239 2.32 -26.64 9.85
C SER A 239 3.39 -26.60 8.73
N VAL A 240 3.00 -26.33 7.49
CA VAL A 240 3.90 -26.13 6.35
C VAL A 240 4.58 -24.76 6.46
N ILE A 241 3.85 -23.75 6.95
CA ILE A 241 4.41 -22.45 7.34
C ILE A 241 3.99 -22.12 8.77
N LYS A 242 4.76 -21.24 9.41
CA LYS A 242 4.40 -20.57 10.68
C LYS A 242 4.01 -19.13 10.38
N LEU A 243 3.28 -18.48 11.28
CA LEU A 243 2.96 -17.03 11.14
C LEU A 243 4.22 -16.17 11.05
N ASP A 244 5.30 -16.56 11.74
CA ASP A 244 6.58 -15.85 11.66
C ASP A 244 7.25 -15.97 10.27
N ASP A 245 6.99 -17.03 9.52
CA ASP A 245 7.51 -17.18 8.16
C ASP A 245 6.94 -16.13 7.20
N LEU A 246 5.75 -15.56 7.51
CA LEU A 246 5.17 -14.46 6.75
C LEU A 246 5.99 -13.16 6.84
N TYR A 247 6.90 -13.03 7.79
CA TYR A 247 7.84 -11.91 7.87
C TYR A 247 9.14 -12.14 7.04
N GLY A 248 9.15 -13.15 6.19
CA GLY A 248 10.11 -13.37 5.11
C GLY A 248 9.69 -12.64 3.81
N THR A 249 10.03 -13.24 2.67
CA THR A 249 9.62 -12.80 1.34
C THR A 249 8.47 -13.67 0.79
N GLU A 250 7.72 -13.14 -0.19
CA GLU A 250 6.66 -13.90 -0.86
C GLU A 250 7.20 -15.16 -1.54
N ASP A 251 8.36 -15.07 -2.18
CA ASP A 251 9.01 -16.20 -2.85
C ASP A 251 9.35 -17.33 -1.86
N GLU A 252 9.81 -17.00 -0.64
CA GLU A 252 10.09 -17.99 0.41
C GLU A 252 8.82 -18.69 0.88
N VAL A 253 7.73 -17.95 1.08
CA VAL A 253 6.43 -18.53 1.46
C VAL A 253 5.86 -19.38 0.35
N ILE A 254 5.89 -18.92 -0.90
CA ILE A 254 5.44 -19.67 -2.09
C ILE A 254 6.24 -20.96 -2.23
N ALA A 255 7.57 -20.91 -2.05
CA ALA A 255 8.42 -22.11 -2.14
C ALA A 255 8.01 -23.19 -1.12
N ARG A 256 7.70 -22.79 0.12
CA ARG A 256 7.22 -23.73 1.16
C ARG A 256 5.85 -24.31 0.83
N ILE A 257 4.91 -23.46 0.40
CA ILE A 257 3.55 -23.90 0.01
C ILE A 257 3.62 -24.88 -1.16
N THR A 258 4.44 -24.59 -2.16
CA THR A 258 4.55 -25.42 -3.36
C THR A 258 5.36 -26.72 -3.16
N ALA A 259 6.05 -26.87 -2.05
CA ALA A 259 6.71 -28.12 -1.66
C ALA A 259 5.75 -29.17 -1.07
N ASP A 260 4.54 -28.79 -0.63
CA ASP A 260 3.48 -29.69 -0.22
C ASP A 260 2.51 -29.93 -1.39
N ASP A 261 2.28 -31.19 -1.78
CA ASP A 261 1.48 -31.54 -2.96
C ASP A 261 0.04 -30.97 -2.91
N GLY A 262 -0.59 -31.00 -1.73
CA GLY A 262 -1.96 -30.51 -1.55
C GLY A 262 -2.04 -28.99 -1.67
N LEU A 263 -1.14 -28.28 -1.00
CA LEU A 263 -1.07 -26.81 -1.07
C LEU A 263 -0.57 -26.33 -2.43
N HIS A 264 0.28 -27.09 -3.12
CA HIS A 264 0.66 -26.81 -4.50
C HIS A 264 -0.57 -26.78 -5.42
N ALA A 265 -1.47 -27.75 -5.28
CA ALA A 265 -2.70 -27.78 -6.06
C ALA A 265 -3.60 -26.57 -5.73
N GLU A 266 -3.71 -26.20 -4.45
CA GLU A 266 -4.46 -25.00 -4.02
C GLU A 266 -3.83 -23.70 -4.57
N TRP A 267 -2.50 -23.58 -4.52
CA TRP A 267 -1.77 -22.46 -5.11
C TRP A 267 -1.97 -22.38 -6.63
N ALA A 268 -1.95 -23.52 -7.33
CA ALA A 268 -2.23 -23.57 -8.76
C ALA A 268 -3.68 -23.13 -9.06
N ALA A 269 -4.64 -23.55 -8.25
CA ALA A 269 -6.04 -23.14 -8.38
C ALA A 269 -6.20 -21.63 -8.10
N TYR A 270 -5.51 -21.09 -7.09
CA TYR A 270 -5.48 -19.66 -6.81
C TYR A 270 -4.94 -18.85 -8.02
N ARG A 271 -3.84 -19.29 -8.59
CA ARG A 271 -3.25 -18.65 -9.78
C ARG A 271 -4.13 -18.73 -11.01
N ALA A 272 -4.98 -19.74 -11.11
CA ALA A 272 -5.91 -19.92 -12.21
C ALA A 272 -7.15 -19.02 -12.13
N LEU A 273 -7.43 -18.37 -11.00
CA LEU A 273 -8.56 -17.45 -10.85
C LEU A 273 -8.52 -16.38 -11.94
N HIS A 274 -9.54 -16.31 -12.78
CA HIS A 274 -9.52 -15.44 -13.97
C HIS A 274 -10.80 -14.66 -14.23
N ARG A 275 -11.91 -15.01 -13.59
CA ARG A 275 -13.18 -14.27 -13.68
C ARG A 275 -14.07 -14.43 -12.46
N MET A 276 -14.90 -13.44 -12.22
CA MET A 276 -15.98 -13.51 -11.24
C MET A 276 -17.17 -14.27 -11.82
N LEU A 277 -17.81 -15.11 -10.99
CA LEU A 277 -19.10 -15.73 -11.33
C LEU A 277 -20.23 -14.72 -11.22
N ARG A 278 -21.22 -14.83 -12.10
CA ARG A 278 -22.50 -14.12 -11.94
C ARG A 278 -23.42 -14.91 -11.03
N PRO A 279 -24.30 -14.23 -10.27
CA PRO A 279 -25.21 -14.91 -9.32
C PRO A 279 -26.14 -15.95 -9.95
N ASP A 280 -26.42 -15.84 -11.26
CA ASP A 280 -27.26 -16.75 -12.03
C ASP A 280 -26.50 -17.94 -12.63
N GLU A 281 -25.17 -17.98 -12.52
CA GLU A 281 -24.36 -19.10 -12.99
C GLU A 281 -24.37 -20.26 -12.00
N ALA A 282 -24.89 -21.40 -12.42
CA ALA A 282 -24.85 -22.64 -11.65
C ALA A 282 -23.49 -23.33 -11.83
N VAL A 283 -22.59 -23.14 -10.87
CA VAL A 283 -21.29 -23.85 -10.81
C VAL A 283 -21.32 -24.76 -9.59
N PRO A 284 -21.14 -26.10 -9.76
CA PRO A 284 -21.06 -27.01 -8.63
C PRO A 284 -19.97 -26.58 -7.64
N ASP A 285 -20.26 -26.68 -6.36
CA ASP A 285 -19.34 -26.36 -5.26
C ASP A 285 -18.79 -24.93 -5.25
N ALA A 286 -19.47 -23.99 -5.93
CA ALA A 286 -19.10 -22.57 -5.92
C ALA A 286 -19.15 -21.99 -4.50
N ALA A 287 -18.01 -21.50 -4.05
CA ALA A 287 -17.85 -20.94 -2.71
C ALA A 287 -18.15 -19.43 -2.69
N TRP A 288 -19.41 -19.08 -2.59
CA TRP A 288 -19.87 -17.70 -2.45
C TRP A 288 -19.52 -17.11 -1.08
N ARG A 289 -18.99 -15.89 -1.05
CA ARG A 289 -18.59 -15.21 0.17
C ARG A 289 -19.00 -13.75 0.16
N VAL A 290 -19.46 -13.24 1.28
CA VAL A 290 -19.56 -11.79 1.53
C VAL A 290 -18.22 -11.35 2.11
N ILE A 291 -17.50 -10.52 1.39
CA ILE A 291 -16.15 -10.09 1.74
C ILE A 291 -16.15 -8.57 1.89
N PRO A 292 -16.17 -8.03 3.12
CA PRO A 292 -16.01 -6.61 3.35
C PRO A 292 -14.59 -6.14 3.01
N ALA A 293 -14.42 -4.84 2.76
CA ALA A 293 -13.12 -4.24 2.56
C ALA A 293 -13.08 -2.79 3.07
N LYS A 294 -11.88 -2.34 3.47
CA LYS A 294 -11.61 -0.95 3.84
C LYS A 294 -11.67 -0.06 2.61
N LYS A 295 -12.59 0.90 2.60
CA LYS A 295 -12.65 1.91 1.54
C LYS A 295 -11.60 2.98 1.79
N ARG A 296 -10.62 3.07 0.92
CA ARG A 296 -9.61 4.12 0.93
C ARG A 296 -10.03 5.22 -0.03
N CYS A 297 -10.02 6.47 0.41
CA CYS A 297 -10.30 7.63 -0.43
C CYS A 297 -9.43 8.81 -0.01
N ILE A 298 -9.25 9.74 -0.93
CA ILE A 298 -8.53 11.00 -0.71
C ILE A 298 -9.46 12.15 -1.07
N ASP A 299 -9.65 13.07 -0.12
CA ASP A 299 -10.34 14.33 -0.31
C ASP A 299 -9.34 15.45 0.01
N PRO A 300 -8.55 15.89 -0.99
CA PRO A 300 -7.39 16.74 -0.75
C PRO A 300 -7.79 18.16 -0.32
N LEU A 301 -6.92 18.78 0.47
CA LEU A 301 -7.01 20.18 0.81
C LEU A 301 -6.58 21.06 -0.40
N VAL A 302 -7.29 22.16 -0.64
CA VAL A 302 -6.98 23.15 -1.69
C VAL A 302 -6.67 24.50 -1.06
N ALA A 303 -5.58 25.12 -1.50
CA ALA A 303 -5.06 26.38 -0.98
C ALA A 303 -6.13 27.45 -0.73
N GLY A 304 -6.31 27.84 0.53
CA GLY A 304 -7.23 28.89 0.94
C GLY A 304 -8.72 28.62 0.68
N LYS A 305 -9.09 27.41 0.28
CA LYS A 305 -10.47 27.07 -0.15
C LYS A 305 -11.15 25.95 0.66
N GLY A 306 -10.39 25.16 1.41
CA GLY A 306 -10.94 24.00 2.14
C GLY A 306 -10.78 22.67 1.39
N ARG A 307 -11.55 21.65 1.77
CA ARG A 307 -11.55 20.32 1.11
C ARG A 307 -12.12 20.40 -0.30
N LEU A 308 -11.59 19.55 -1.18
CA LEU A 308 -12.11 19.52 -2.55
C LEU A 308 -13.61 19.22 -2.60
N SER A 309 -14.12 18.32 -1.76
CA SER A 309 -15.55 18.00 -1.68
C SER A 309 -16.42 19.20 -1.22
N GLU A 310 -15.86 20.14 -0.49
CA GLU A 310 -16.58 21.36 -0.05
C GLU A 310 -16.73 22.39 -1.16
N ILE A 311 -15.81 22.37 -2.16
CA ILE A 311 -15.74 23.38 -3.22
C ILE A 311 -16.08 22.84 -4.61
N ASN A 312 -16.23 21.50 -4.76
CA ASN A 312 -16.55 20.85 -6.03
C ASN A 312 -17.66 19.83 -5.81
N ALA A 313 -18.90 20.25 -6.13
CA ALA A 313 -20.12 19.47 -5.91
C ALA A 313 -20.13 18.14 -6.69
N ASP A 314 -19.57 18.13 -7.90
CA ASP A 314 -19.49 16.91 -8.72
C ASP A 314 -18.58 15.87 -8.07
N PHE A 315 -17.38 16.29 -7.60
CA PHE A 315 -16.49 15.40 -6.87
C PHE A 315 -17.11 14.93 -5.55
N ALA A 316 -17.78 15.80 -4.81
CA ALA A 316 -18.50 15.43 -3.57
C ALA A 316 -19.54 14.33 -3.82
N ALA A 317 -20.28 14.42 -4.92
CA ALA A 317 -21.24 13.39 -5.32
C ALA A 317 -20.58 12.07 -5.70
N GLU A 318 -19.47 12.11 -6.47
CA GLU A 318 -18.68 10.93 -6.85
C GLU A 318 -18.09 10.22 -5.61
N LEU A 319 -17.50 11.00 -4.68
CA LEU A 319 -16.94 10.51 -3.43
C LEU A 319 -18.01 9.88 -2.52
N SER A 320 -19.14 10.56 -2.34
CA SER A 320 -20.26 10.07 -1.54
C SER A 320 -20.84 8.77 -2.13
N SER A 321 -20.97 8.69 -3.45
CA SER A 321 -21.41 7.48 -4.14
C SER A 321 -20.46 6.31 -3.89
N PHE A 322 -19.14 6.54 -3.95
CA PHE A 322 -18.15 5.51 -3.64
C PHE A 322 -18.21 5.06 -2.18
N ILE A 323 -18.26 6.01 -1.24
CA ILE A 323 -18.35 5.70 0.19
C ILE A 323 -19.63 4.94 0.52
N GLY A 324 -20.77 5.33 -0.08
CA GLY A 324 -22.08 4.72 0.12
C GLY A 324 -22.28 3.38 -0.58
N GLN A 325 -21.39 2.98 -1.51
CA GLN A 325 -21.54 1.71 -2.22
C GLN A 325 -21.47 0.52 -1.26
N PRO A 326 -22.49 -0.35 -1.17
CA PRO A 326 -22.43 -1.54 -0.33
C PRO A 326 -21.43 -2.57 -0.89
N LEU A 327 -20.78 -3.32 0.01
CA LEU A 327 -19.87 -4.43 -0.31
C LEU A 327 -20.41 -5.74 0.32
N ASP A 328 -21.74 -5.88 0.35
CA ASP A 328 -22.48 -6.95 1.02
C ASP A 328 -23.00 -8.05 0.07
N ALA A 329 -22.85 -7.84 -1.23
CA ALA A 329 -23.18 -8.88 -2.20
C ALA A 329 -22.17 -10.04 -2.12
N PRO A 330 -22.65 -11.31 -2.12
CA PRO A 330 -21.76 -12.46 -2.22
C PRO A 330 -21.00 -12.45 -3.54
N VAL A 331 -19.72 -12.81 -3.47
CA VAL A 331 -18.82 -12.92 -4.63
C VAL A 331 -18.19 -14.31 -4.67
N CYS A 332 -17.92 -14.78 -5.88
CA CYS A 332 -17.21 -16.04 -6.14
C CYS A 332 -16.41 -15.92 -7.43
N ALA A 333 -15.22 -16.51 -7.45
CA ALA A 333 -14.34 -16.51 -8.63
C ALA A 333 -13.95 -17.93 -9.04
N ILE A 334 -13.66 -18.10 -10.33
CA ILE A 334 -13.13 -19.33 -10.93
C ILE A 334 -11.91 -19.03 -11.79
#